data_ca3d0bf4ed19b372a601c5aaf00caf4a
#
_entry.id   ca3d0bf4ed19b372a601c5aaf00caf4a
#
_cell.length_a   1.000
_cell.length_b   1.000
_cell.length_c   1.000
_cell.angle_alpha   90.00
_cell.angle_beta   90.00
_cell.angle_gamma   90.00
#
_symmetry.space_group_name_H-M   'P 1'
#
loop_
_entity.id
_entity.type
_entity.pdbx_description
1 polymer ?
#
loop_
_entity_poly.entity_id
_entity_poly.type
_entity_poly.pdbx_seq_one_letter_code
_entity_poly.pdbx_strand_id
1 'polypeptide(L)'
;MTRRRDFGALRRLPSGRWQARFRLPTGERVTAPRTFPTKADAARWLSAAEVDRARGLWIDPRAGAVRLEEYAWAWLDSRVRLAPRTREIYESQLANHILPLVDNGLPPLGEVRLGDITSELVRAWYAALERSRSVSTAAKAYTRLRQILGQAVADDRLAKNPCRIDGGGTERHPEQRFANLQELYALAGAVPKRYRALVLTAGLAGLRQGELFALRRRDVDLLRATITVRRKRLRLASGEVIEDDPKSAAGRRVVALPRQLVAELDRHLSEYVLLGSDSYMFTSSTDSPLERSNFRMRVWYPATEAAGLEGLRFHDLRHTAGTLAARTGATTKELMARLGHASPRAAMVYQHAAEDRDRLIADRLDLMAEESGLAAVVPLSGRTRKASGDTHQR
;
A
#
# COMPACT_ATOMS: atom_id res chain seq x y z
N MET A 1 5.09 -54.62 -38.58
CA MET A 1 3.98 -53.62 -38.75
C MET A 1 4.13 -52.48 -37.77
N THR A 2 4.48 -51.28 -38.19
CA THR A 2 4.62 -50.07 -37.30
C THR A 2 3.23 -49.62 -36.92
N ARG A 3 2.83 -49.80 -35.69
CA ARG A 3 1.54 -49.35 -35.15
C ARG A 3 1.37 -47.86 -35.43
N ARG A 4 0.35 -47.50 -36.19
CA ARG A 4 0.00 -46.11 -36.50
C ARG A 4 -0.39 -45.42 -35.21
N ARG A 5 0.20 -44.30 -34.93
CA ARG A 5 -0.05 -43.54 -33.69
C ARG A 5 -1.44 -42.89 -33.82
N ASP A 6 -2.28 -43.04 -32.78
CA ASP A 6 -3.65 -42.49 -32.80
C ASP A 6 -3.65 -40.98 -32.58
N PHE A 7 -2.65 -40.44 -31.88
CA PHE A 7 -2.51 -38.99 -31.59
C PHE A 7 -1.31 -38.39 -32.32
N GLY A 8 -1.60 -37.44 -33.24
CA GLY A 8 -0.62 -36.63 -33.93
C GLY A 8 0.16 -37.34 -35.05
N ALA A 9 1.03 -36.60 -35.70
CA ALA A 9 1.87 -37.06 -36.80
C ALA A 9 3.31 -36.54 -36.66
N LEU A 10 4.25 -37.35 -37.09
CA LEU A 10 5.67 -37.04 -37.20
C LEU A 10 6.08 -36.95 -38.68
N ARG A 11 6.81 -35.89 -39.01
CA ARG A 11 7.35 -35.70 -40.37
C ARG A 11 8.86 -35.46 -40.28
N ARG A 12 9.62 -36.13 -41.10
CA ARG A 12 11.05 -35.81 -41.32
C ARG A 12 11.12 -34.66 -42.34
N LEU A 13 11.89 -33.64 -41.96
CA LEU A 13 12.15 -32.47 -42.79
C LEU A 13 13.36 -32.72 -43.73
N PRO A 14 13.52 -31.94 -44.83
CA PRO A 14 14.71 -32.00 -45.67
C PRO A 14 16.03 -31.78 -44.90
N SER A 15 16.01 -31.01 -43.83
CA SER A 15 17.15 -30.81 -42.92
C SER A 15 17.52 -32.04 -42.07
N GLY A 16 16.84 -33.18 -42.26
CA GLY A 16 17.05 -34.39 -41.45
C GLY A 16 16.36 -34.38 -40.10
N ARG A 17 15.90 -33.24 -39.62
CA ARG A 17 15.21 -33.07 -38.31
C ARG A 17 13.76 -33.53 -38.37
N TRP A 18 13.15 -33.77 -37.22
CA TRP A 18 11.78 -34.23 -37.09
C TRP A 18 10.86 -33.11 -36.66
N GLN A 19 9.69 -33.01 -37.28
CA GLN A 19 8.58 -32.13 -36.92
C GLN A 19 7.44 -32.94 -36.31
N ALA A 20 6.92 -32.50 -35.17
CA ALA A 20 5.75 -33.10 -34.55
C ALA A 20 4.54 -32.14 -34.73
N ARG A 21 3.36 -32.74 -35.00
CA ARG A 21 2.11 -31.98 -35.20
C ARG A 21 0.90 -32.84 -34.80
N PHE A 22 -0.15 -32.18 -34.32
CA PHE A 22 -1.45 -32.81 -34.08
C PHE A 22 -2.60 -31.86 -34.44
N ARG A 23 -3.84 -32.32 -34.39
CA ARG A 23 -5.05 -31.50 -34.62
C ARG A 23 -5.77 -31.27 -33.28
N LEU A 24 -6.25 -30.05 -33.09
CA LEU A 24 -7.20 -29.73 -32.01
C LEU A 24 -8.58 -30.28 -32.36
N PRO A 25 -9.53 -30.42 -31.38
CA PRO A 25 -10.91 -30.76 -31.64
C PRO A 25 -11.60 -29.80 -32.62
N THR A 26 -11.15 -28.53 -32.63
CA THR A 26 -11.58 -27.49 -33.57
C THR A 26 -11.17 -27.73 -35.00
N GLY A 27 -10.37 -28.80 -35.29
CA GLY A 27 -9.80 -29.07 -36.59
C GLY A 27 -8.48 -28.34 -36.87
N GLU A 28 -8.11 -27.38 -36.08
CA GLU A 28 -6.88 -26.61 -36.23
C GLU A 28 -5.64 -27.49 -36.06
N ARG A 29 -4.62 -27.25 -36.88
CA ARG A 29 -3.35 -28.00 -36.82
C ARG A 29 -2.33 -27.26 -35.94
N VAL A 30 -1.89 -27.91 -34.87
CA VAL A 30 -0.81 -27.46 -34.03
C VAL A 30 0.49 -28.16 -34.43
N THR A 31 1.54 -27.37 -34.57
CA THR A 31 2.91 -27.85 -34.86
C THR A 31 3.78 -27.52 -33.63
N ALA A 32 4.66 -28.45 -33.24
CA ALA A 32 5.61 -28.23 -32.19
C ALA A 32 6.43 -26.94 -32.45
N PRO A 33 6.72 -26.14 -31.40
CA PRO A 33 7.41 -24.86 -31.55
C PRO A 33 8.86 -25.00 -32.01
N ARG A 34 9.39 -26.22 -31.97
CA ARG A 34 10.76 -26.56 -32.41
C ARG A 34 10.79 -27.85 -33.16
N THR A 35 11.83 -28.06 -33.98
CA THR A 35 12.13 -29.33 -34.63
C THR A 35 13.02 -30.15 -33.70
N PHE A 36 13.00 -31.48 -33.85
CA PHE A 36 13.70 -32.44 -32.99
C PHE A 36 14.82 -33.15 -33.74
N PRO A 37 15.96 -33.45 -33.08
CA PRO A 37 17.06 -34.21 -33.70
C PRO A 37 16.64 -35.65 -34.06
N THR A 38 15.84 -36.30 -33.21
CA THR A 38 15.43 -37.69 -33.36
C THR A 38 13.90 -37.84 -33.47
N LYS A 39 13.45 -38.94 -34.11
CA LYS A 39 12.03 -39.34 -34.13
C LYS A 39 11.50 -39.59 -32.72
N ALA A 40 12.34 -40.14 -31.84
CA ALA A 40 11.99 -40.45 -30.45
C ALA A 40 11.69 -39.18 -29.65
N ASP A 41 12.48 -38.10 -29.81
CA ASP A 41 12.26 -36.82 -29.16
C ASP A 41 10.95 -36.18 -29.60
N ALA A 42 10.68 -36.17 -30.89
CA ALA A 42 9.45 -35.68 -31.45
C ALA A 42 8.22 -36.48 -30.97
N ALA A 43 8.39 -37.81 -30.79
CA ALA A 43 7.38 -38.69 -30.27
C ALA A 43 7.11 -38.44 -28.77
N ARG A 44 8.15 -38.23 -27.99
CA ARG A 44 8.01 -37.86 -26.55
C ARG A 44 7.23 -36.56 -26.39
N TRP A 45 7.52 -35.55 -27.23
CA TRP A 45 6.78 -34.29 -27.19
C TRP A 45 5.29 -34.48 -27.48
N LEU A 46 4.93 -35.30 -28.51
CA LEU A 46 3.52 -35.61 -28.79
C LEU A 46 2.83 -36.35 -27.64
N SER A 47 3.49 -37.30 -27.01
CA SER A 47 2.91 -38.01 -25.86
C SER A 47 2.71 -37.09 -24.66
N ALA A 48 3.63 -36.17 -24.41
CA ALA A 48 3.44 -35.14 -23.36
C ALA A 48 2.25 -34.23 -23.69
N ALA A 49 2.14 -33.74 -24.91
CA ALA A 49 1.03 -32.93 -25.38
C ALA A 49 -0.33 -33.64 -25.30
N GLU A 50 -0.36 -34.95 -25.58
CA GLU A 50 -1.55 -35.79 -25.42
C GLU A 50 -2.01 -35.92 -23.96
N VAL A 51 -1.08 -36.18 -23.06
CA VAL A 51 -1.36 -36.26 -21.61
C VAL A 51 -1.83 -34.91 -21.06
N ASP A 52 -1.14 -33.84 -21.42
CA ASP A 52 -1.51 -32.49 -20.95
C ASP A 52 -2.90 -32.11 -21.48
N ARG A 53 -3.24 -32.43 -22.70
CA ARG A 53 -4.59 -32.25 -23.25
C ARG A 53 -5.64 -33.06 -22.48
N ALA A 54 -5.38 -34.32 -22.25
CA ALA A 54 -6.31 -35.18 -21.53
C ALA A 54 -6.58 -34.68 -20.10
N ARG A 55 -5.61 -33.97 -19.50
CA ARG A 55 -5.71 -33.33 -18.18
C ARG A 55 -6.24 -31.90 -18.21
N GLY A 56 -6.54 -31.36 -19.41
CA GLY A 56 -6.91 -29.94 -19.54
C GLY A 56 -5.77 -28.94 -19.25
N LEU A 57 -4.53 -29.37 -19.23
CA LEU A 57 -3.34 -28.57 -18.91
C LEU A 57 -2.57 -28.11 -20.16
N TRP A 58 -3.02 -28.56 -21.35
CA TRP A 58 -2.32 -28.19 -22.56
C TRP A 58 -2.60 -26.75 -22.98
N ILE A 59 -1.55 -26.00 -23.18
CA ILE A 59 -1.58 -24.62 -23.69
C ILE A 59 -0.92 -24.58 -25.07
N ASP A 60 -1.55 -23.91 -26.03
CA ASP A 60 -0.95 -23.70 -27.33
C ASP A 60 0.36 -22.94 -27.22
N PRO A 61 1.50 -23.48 -27.67
CA PRO A 61 2.78 -22.77 -27.59
C PRO A 61 2.77 -21.41 -28.31
N ARG A 62 1.85 -21.20 -29.25
CA ARG A 62 1.68 -19.92 -29.96
C ARG A 62 0.94 -18.88 -29.09
N ALA A 63 0.17 -19.31 -28.12
CA ALA A 63 -0.58 -18.39 -27.23
C ALA A 63 0.34 -17.45 -26.46
N GLY A 64 1.57 -17.89 -26.14
CA GLY A 64 2.61 -17.08 -25.51
C GLY A 64 3.46 -16.24 -26.45
N ALA A 65 3.17 -16.18 -27.76
CA ALA A 65 3.99 -15.45 -28.75
C ALA A 65 3.85 -13.93 -28.66
N VAL A 66 2.81 -13.44 -28.01
CA VAL A 66 2.57 -12.00 -27.80
C VAL A 66 3.66 -11.41 -26.89
N ARG A 67 4.11 -10.18 -27.16
CA ARG A 67 5.09 -9.47 -26.32
C ARG A 67 4.46 -9.03 -24.99
N LEU A 68 5.27 -8.99 -23.92
CA LEU A 68 4.79 -8.54 -22.62
C LEU A 68 4.19 -7.14 -22.69
N GLU A 69 4.81 -6.21 -23.43
CA GLU A 69 4.32 -4.84 -23.56
C GLU A 69 2.90 -4.79 -24.10
N GLU A 70 2.64 -5.46 -25.23
CA GLU A 70 1.31 -5.51 -25.84
C GLU A 70 0.28 -6.10 -24.87
N TYR A 71 0.63 -7.22 -24.24
CA TYR A 71 -0.27 -7.88 -23.29
C TYR A 71 -0.51 -7.03 -22.02
N ALA A 72 0.52 -6.38 -21.48
CA ALA A 72 0.43 -5.60 -20.25
C ALA A 72 -0.45 -4.34 -20.42
N TRP A 73 -0.36 -3.66 -21.56
CA TRP A 73 -1.22 -2.53 -21.86
C TRP A 73 -2.67 -2.98 -22.09
N ALA A 74 -2.91 -4.03 -22.86
CA ALA A 74 -4.25 -4.60 -23.03
C ALA A 74 -4.86 -5.07 -21.70
N TRP A 75 -4.04 -5.68 -20.82
CA TRP A 75 -4.45 -6.04 -19.47
C TRP A 75 -4.86 -4.82 -18.65
N LEU A 76 -4.13 -3.71 -18.72
CA LEU A 76 -4.47 -2.48 -18.01
C LEU A 76 -5.77 -1.87 -18.56
N ASP A 77 -5.95 -1.86 -19.88
CA ASP A 77 -7.14 -1.31 -20.55
C ASP A 77 -8.41 -2.12 -20.24
N SER A 78 -8.29 -3.43 -20.07
CA SER A 78 -9.41 -4.28 -19.63
C SER A 78 -9.94 -3.96 -18.23
N ARG A 79 -9.18 -3.19 -17.42
CA ARG A 79 -9.54 -2.87 -16.05
C ARG A 79 -10.33 -1.56 -15.93
N VAL A 80 -11.52 -1.55 -16.47
CA VAL A 80 -12.41 -0.37 -16.56
C VAL A 80 -12.82 0.24 -15.21
N ARG A 81 -12.75 -0.51 -14.11
CA ARG A 81 -13.16 -0.06 -12.76
C ARG A 81 -12.03 0.50 -11.90
N LEU A 82 -10.84 0.70 -12.47
CA LEU A 82 -9.74 1.31 -11.71
C LEU A 82 -10.01 2.77 -11.42
N ALA A 83 -9.79 3.18 -10.17
CA ALA A 83 -9.78 4.59 -9.84
C ALA A 83 -8.66 5.31 -10.64
N PRO A 84 -8.89 6.56 -11.11
CA PRO A 84 -7.95 7.27 -11.99
C PRO A 84 -6.51 7.29 -11.46
N ARG A 85 -6.32 7.61 -10.18
CA ARG A 85 -5.00 7.59 -9.56
C ARG A 85 -4.34 6.20 -9.53
N THR A 86 -5.13 5.15 -9.40
CA THR A 86 -4.60 3.77 -9.42
C THR A 86 -4.15 3.41 -10.84
N ARG A 87 -4.89 3.85 -11.86
CA ARG A 87 -4.53 3.68 -13.26
C ARG A 87 -3.19 4.37 -13.56
N GLU A 88 -3.02 5.62 -13.18
CA GLU A 88 -1.74 6.35 -13.34
C GLU A 88 -0.57 5.65 -12.67
N ILE A 89 -0.78 5.10 -11.46
CA ILE A 89 0.28 4.35 -10.78
C ILE A 89 0.65 3.09 -11.57
N TYR A 90 -0.31 2.39 -12.16
CA TYR A 90 -0.06 1.20 -12.95
C TYR A 90 0.64 1.55 -14.26
N GLU A 91 0.19 2.60 -14.95
CA GLU A 91 0.84 3.14 -16.15
C GLU A 91 2.30 3.50 -15.87
N SER A 92 2.54 4.23 -14.78
CA SER A 92 3.89 4.60 -14.35
C SER A 92 4.76 3.38 -14.02
N GLN A 93 4.19 2.34 -13.38
CA GLN A 93 4.93 1.10 -13.08
C GLN A 93 5.29 0.35 -14.37
N LEU A 94 4.37 0.27 -15.33
CA LEU A 94 4.63 -0.33 -16.63
C LEU A 94 5.71 0.45 -17.38
N ALA A 95 5.49 1.74 -17.60
CA ALA A 95 6.35 2.56 -18.44
C ALA A 95 7.75 2.77 -17.89
N ASN A 96 7.93 2.83 -16.56
CA ASN A 96 9.19 3.24 -15.95
C ASN A 96 9.96 2.12 -15.24
N HIS A 97 9.32 0.96 -14.99
CA HIS A 97 9.94 -0.07 -14.15
C HIS A 97 9.83 -1.49 -14.71
N ILE A 98 8.77 -1.83 -15.43
CA ILE A 98 8.52 -3.20 -15.88
C ILE A 98 8.96 -3.41 -17.33
N LEU A 99 8.49 -2.54 -18.24
CA LEU A 99 8.69 -2.72 -19.67
C LEU A 99 10.06 -2.29 -20.18
N PRO A 100 10.66 -1.19 -19.68
CA PRO A 100 11.92 -0.70 -20.24
C PRO A 100 13.12 -1.55 -19.84
N LEU A 101 14.24 -1.27 -20.50
CA LEU A 101 15.55 -1.79 -20.13
C LEU A 101 15.92 -1.34 -18.71
N VAL A 102 16.26 -2.29 -17.86
CA VAL A 102 16.66 -2.02 -16.45
C VAL A 102 18.18 -2.15 -16.27
N ASP A 103 18.80 -3.03 -17.04
CA ASP A 103 20.24 -3.32 -17.01
C ASP A 103 20.70 -3.74 -18.41
N ASN A 104 21.89 -3.25 -18.86
CA ASN A 104 22.43 -3.53 -20.18
C ASN A 104 22.71 -5.02 -20.47
N GLY A 105 22.77 -5.86 -19.44
CA GLY A 105 22.91 -7.32 -19.57
C GLY A 105 21.60 -8.07 -19.78
N LEU A 106 20.46 -7.38 -19.77
CA LEU A 106 19.12 -7.99 -19.89
C LEU A 106 18.35 -7.35 -21.06
N PRO A 107 17.48 -8.11 -21.75
CA PRO A 107 16.56 -7.50 -22.71
C PRO A 107 15.52 -6.61 -22.00
N PRO A 108 14.99 -5.55 -22.67
CA PRO A 108 13.79 -4.87 -22.19
C PRO A 108 12.68 -5.89 -22.01
N LEU A 109 12.15 -6.01 -20.79
CA LEU A 109 11.17 -7.07 -20.48
C LEU A 109 9.91 -6.93 -21.34
N GLY A 110 9.56 -5.71 -21.73
CA GLY A 110 8.45 -5.43 -22.64
C GLY A 110 8.55 -6.09 -24.01
N GLU A 111 9.77 -6.24 -24.54
CA GLU A 111 10.03 -6.83 -25.85
C GLU A 111 10.03 -8.37 -25.82
N VAL A 112 10.12 -8.97 -24.64
CA VAL A 112 10.15 -10.43 -24.46
C VAL A 112 8.75 -10.99 -24.67
N ARG A 113 8.65 -12.11 -25.39
CA ARG A 113 7.38 -12.84 -25.55
C ARG A 113 6.98 -13.47 -24.23
N LEU A 114 5.70 -13.53 -23.93
CA LEU A 114 5.20 -14.12 -22.68
C LEU A 114 5.76 -15.53 -22.45
N GLY A 115 5.77 -16.37 -23.49
CA GLY A 115 6.29 -17.74 -23.41
C GLY A 115 7.78 -17.87 -23.13
N ASP A 116 8.57 -16.81 -23.37
CA ASP A 116 10.02 -16.76 -23.17
C ASP A 116 10.40 -16.13 -21.81
N ILE A 117 9.43 -15.61 -21.05
CA ILE A 117 9.68 -15.05 -19.71
C ILE A 117 9.87 -16.18 -18.72
N THR A 118 11.12 -16.47 -18.40
CA THR A 118 11.49 -17.50 -17.43
C THR A 118 11.58 -16.94 -16.00
N SER A 119 11.50 -17.83 -14.99
CA SER A 119 11.73 -17.43 -13.60
C SER A 119 13.14 -16.90 -13.36
N GLU A 120 14.11 -17.31 -14.15
CA GLU A 120 15.49 -16.81 -14.12
C GLU A 120 15.54 -15.35 -14.61
N LEU A 121 14.91 -15.06 -15.76
CA LEU A 121 14.82 -13.70 -16.29
C LEU A 121 14.11 -12.76 -15.30
N VAL A 122 13.01 -13.22 -14.68
CA VAL A 122 12.30 -12.42 -13.66
C VAL A 122 13.19 -12.14 -12.45
N ARG A 123 13.99 -13.11 -11.97
CA ARG A 123 14.93 -12.88 -10.87
C ARG A 123 16.03 -11.90 -11.24
N ALA A 124 16.60 -12.02 -12.44
CA ALA A 124 17.64 -11.11 -12.92
C ALA A 124 17.11 -9.68 -13.07
N TRP A 125 15.92 -9.51 -13.67
CA TRP A 125 15.23 -8.23 -13.77
C TRP A 125 14.95 -7.61 -12.39
N TYR A 126 14.43 -8.40 -11.45
CA TYR A 126 14.10 -7.92 -10.11
C TYR A 126 15.34 -7.45 -9.35
N ALA A 127 16.44 -8.23 -9.41
CA ALA A 127 17.72 -7.84 -8.80
C ALA A 127 18.32 -6.57 -9.43
N ALA A 128 18.20 -6.40 -10.75
CA ALA A 128 18.62 -5.19 -11.43
C ALA A 128 17.77 -3.98 -11.00
N LEU A 129 16.46 -4.17 -10.84
CA LEU A 129 15.56 -3.12 -10.38
C LEU A 129 15.83 -2.72 -8.92
N GLU A 130 16.14 -3.66 -8.02
CA GLU A 130 16.54 -3.36 -6.64
C GLU A 130 17.87 -2.59 -6.55
N ARG A 131 18.81 -2.82 -7.46
CA ARG A 131 20.06 -2.04 -7.51
C ARG A 131 19.85 -0.60 -7.99
N SER A 132 18.88 -0.38 -8.88
CA SER A 132 18.65 0.92 -9.52
C SER A 132 17.54 1.76 -8.88
N ARG A 133 16.71 1.16 -8.05
CA ARG A 133 15.49 1.78 -7.44
C ARG A 133 15.40 1.44 -5.96
N SER A 134 14.45 2.07 -5.27
CA SER A 134 14.14 1.69 -3.88
C SER A 134 13.51 0.30 -3.80
N VAL A 135 13.76 -0.43 -2.70
CA VAL A 135 13.16 -1.75 -2.41
C VAL A 135 11.63 -1.72 -2.54
N SER A 136 10.97 -0.64 -2.07
CA SER A 136 9.51 -0.49 -2.19
C SER A 136 9.07 -0.34 -3.65
N THR A 137 9.86 0.34 -4.51
CA THR A 137 9.57 0.45 -5.95
C THR A 137 9.70 -0.90 -6.63
N ALA A 138 10.75 -1.65 -6.36
CA ALA A 138 10.98 -2.98 -6.91
C ALA A 138 9.86 -3.96 -6.48
N ALA A 139 9.49 -3.97 -5.20
CA ALA A 139 8.41 -4.82 -4.68
C ALA A 139 7.06 -4.52 -5.34
N LYS A 140 6.74 -3.24 -5.55
CA LYS A 140 5.50 -2.83 -6.24
C LYS A 140 5.50 -3.22 -7.71
N ALA A 141 6.61 -3.02 -8.41
CA ALA A 141 6.74 -3.42 -9.81
C ALA A 141 6.64 -4.95 -9.95
N TYR A 142 7.29 -5.71 -9.07
CA TYR A 142 7.19 -7.16 -9.04
C TYR A 142 5.75 -7.65 -8.77
N THR A 143 5.06 -7.05 -7.82
CA THR A 143 3.66 -7.37 -7.53
C THR A 143 2.80 -7.14 -8.76
N ARG A 144 3.05 -6.06 -9.53
CA ARG A 144 2.33 -5.76 -10.76
C ARG A 144 2.64 -6.76 -11.85
N LEU A 145 3.91 -7.06 -12.10
CA LEU A 145 4.32 -8.07 -13.07
C LEU A 145 3.68 -9.43 -12.74
N ARG A 146 3.70 -9.83 -11.47
CA ARG A 146 3.07 -11.08 -11.00
C ARG A 146 1.57 -11.12 -11.26
N GLN A 147 0.86 -9.99 -11.14
CA GLN A 147 -0.58 -9.90 -11.45
C GLN A 147 -0.84 -10.03 -12.96
N ILE A 148 -0.04 -9.37 -13.79
CA ILE A 148 -0.15 -9.43 -15.25
C ILE A 148 0.09 -10.85 -15.74
N LEU A 149 1.20 -11.46 -15.30
CA LEU A 149 1.53 -12.84 -15.70
C LEU A 149 0.59 -13.88 -15.06
N GLY A 150 -0.01 -13.57 -13.91
CA GLY A 150 -1.08 -14.36 -13.33
C GLY A 150 -2.35 -14.34 -14.18
N GLN A 151 -2.70 -13.19 -14.77
CA GLN A 151 -3.79 -13.10 -15.72
C GLN A 151 -3.44 -13.85 -17.02
N ALA A 152 -2.20 -13.76 -17.50
CA ALA A 152 -1.76 -14.51 -18.67
C ALA A 152 -1.88 -16.04 -18.48
N VAL A 153 -1.73 -16.53 -17.24
CA VAL A 153 -2.02 -17.94 -16.90
C VAL A 153 -3.52 -18.21 -16.96
N ALA A 154 -4.36 -17.32 -16.41
CA ALA A 154 -5.82 -17.47 -16.47
C ALA A 154 -6.41 -17.35 -17.88
N ASP A 155 -5.70 -16.66 -18.78
CA ASP A 155 -6.05 -16.50 -20.21
C ASP A 155 -5.44 -17.59 -21.09
N ASP A 156 -4.92 -18.67 -20.49
CA ASP A 156 -4.26 -19.80 -21.19
C ASP A 156 -3.09 -19.37 -22.11
N ARG A 157 -2.42 -18.24 -21.79
CA ARG A 157 -1.24 -17.77 -22.50
C ARG A 157 0.05 -18.37 -21.93
N LEU A 158 0.05 -18.73 -20.64
CA LEU A 158 1.16 -19.31 -19.92
C LEU A 158 0.70 -20.51 -19.08
N ALA A 159 1.50 -21.57 -19.06
CA ALA A 159 1.21 -22.76 -18.23
C ALA A 159 1.35 -22.47 -16.72
N LYS A 160 2.23 -21.54 -16.36
CA LYS A 160 2.52 -21.20 -14.96
C LYS A 160 3.11 -19.79 -14.88
N ASN A 161 2.85 -19.14 -13.76
CA ASN A 161 3.42 -17.82 -13.51
C ASN A 161 4.92 -17.91 -13.16
N PRO A 162 5.81 -17.25 -13.93
CA PRO A 162 7.25 -17.27 -13.68
C PRO A 162 7.68 -16.40 -12.46
N CYS A 163 6.80 -15.54 -11.92
CA CYS A 163 7.09 -14.72 -10.73
C CYS A 163 7.06 -15.59 -9.46
N ARG A 164 8.21 -16.13 -9.08
CA ARG A 164 8.40 -17.10 -7.97
C ARG A 164 9.46 -16.65 -6.97
N ILE A 165 9.58 -15.34 -6.74
CA ILE A 165 10.50 -14.79 -5.74
C ILE A 165 9.76 -14.72 -4.41
N ASP A 166 10.24 -15.48 -3.41
CA ASP A 166 9.69 -15.45 -2.05
C ASP A 166 9.94 -14.07 -1.44
N GLY A 167 8.88 -13.47 -0.91
CA GLY A 167 8.94 -12.11 -0.36
C GLY A 167 9.15 -10.98 -1.37
N GLY A 168 9.32 -11.26 -2.68
CA GLY A 168 9.61 -10.24 -3.70
C GLY A 168 8.57 -9.12 -3.82
N GLY A 169 7.32 -9.36 -3.39
CA GLY A 169 6.27 -8.33 -3.32
C GLY A 169 6.13 -7.67 -1.94
N THR A 170 7.00 -7.98 -0.99
CA THR A 170 6.92 -7.46 0.38
C THR A 170 7.62 -6.12 0.47
N GLU A 171 6.88 -5.07 0.79
CA GLU A 171 7.44 -3.77 1.07
C GLU A 171 8.05 -3.75 2.47
N ARG A 172 9.33 -3.39 2.57
CA ARG A 172 9.95 -3.06 3.85
C ARG A 172 9.68 -1.59 4.13
N HIS A 173 8.85 -1.32 5.11
CA HIS A 173 8.64 0.05 5.58
C HIS A 173 9.62 0.29 6.74
N PRO A 174 10.39 1.40 6.71
CA PRO A 174 11.12 1.83 7.90
C PRO A 174 10.12 2.07 9.03
N GLU A 175 10.61 1.96 10.25
CA GLU A 175 9.82 2.26 11.44
C GLU A 175 9.18 3.64 11.31
N GLN A 176 7.87 3.70 11.56
CA GLN A 176 7.12 4.94 11.35
C GLN A 176 7.39 5.87 12.54
N ARG A 177 8.10 6.98 12.28
CA ARG A 177 8.24 8.06 13.25
C ARG A 177 6.90 8.77 13.38
N PHE A 178 6.49 9.03 14.62
CA PHE A 178 5.36 9.89 14.95
C PHE A 178 5.85 10.98 15.90
N ALA A 179 5.25 12.15 15.81
CA ALA A 179 5.55 13.24 16.70
C ALA A 179 4.81 13.06 18.05
N ASN A 180 5.43 13.41 19.14
CA ASN A 180 4.73 13.58 20.41
C ASN A 180 3.91 14.89 20.41
N LEU A 181 3.17 15.15 21.49
CA LEU A 181 2.32 16.34 21.55
C LEU A 181 3.14 17.65 21.53
N GLN A 182 4.29 17.68 22.20
CA GLN A 182 5.19 18.85 22.23
C GLN A 182 5.78 19.11 20.82
N GLU A 183 6.25 18.08 20.15
CA GLU A 183 6.76 18.16 18.77
C GLU A 183 5.68 18.61 17.79
N LEU A 184 4.42 18.15 17.96
CA LEU A 184 3.29 18.60 17.15
C LEU A 184 3.07 20.12 17.30
N TYR A 185 3.12 20.64 18.52
CA TYR A 185 2.97 22.09 18.75
C TYR A 185 4.18 22.90 18.27
N ALA A 186 5.39 22.35 18.35
CA ALA A 186 6.60 22.95 17.76
C ALA A 186 6.48 23.06 16.23
N LEU A 187 6.06 22.00 15.57
CA LEU A 187 5.76 22.00 14.11
C LEU A 187 4.69 23.03 13.76
N ALA A 188 3.61 23.10 14.55
CA ALA A 188 2.55 24.07 14.35
C ALA A 188 3.02 25.51 14.58
N GLY A 189 4.08 25.73 15.37
CA GLY A 189 4.75 27.02 15.53
C GLY A 189 5.75 27.35 14.41
N ALA A 190 6.35 26.34 13.80
CA ALA A 190 7.35 26.50 12.74
C ALA A 190 6.75 26.77 11.35
N VAL A 191 5.48 26.41 11.11
CA VAL A 191 4.81 26.77 9.85
C VAL A 191 4.32 28.22 9.88
N PRO A 192 4.16 28.86 8.70
CA PRO A 192 3.46 30.15 8.62
C PRO A 192 2.09 30.10 9.31
N LYS A 193 1.69 31.19 9.99
CA LYS A 193 0.47 31.23 10.82
C LYS A 193 -0.79 30.67 10.13
N ARG A 194 -0.94 30.91 8.82
CA ARG A 194 -2.03 30.37 7.97
C ARG A 194 -2.11 28.84 8.02
N TYR A 195 -1.02 28.12 8.21
CA TYR A 195 -1.00 26.64 8.18
C TYR A 195 -0.97 26.01 9.57
N ARG A 196 -0.93 26.82 10.64
CA ARG A 196 -0.92 26.31 12.01
C ARG A 196 -2.13 25.43 12.31
N ALA A 197 -3.33 25.90 12.00
CA ALA A 197 -4.56 25.12 12.19
C ALA A 197 -4.57 23.83 11.37
N LEU A 198 -4.01 23.84 10.15
CA LEU A 198 -3.87 22.65 9.31
C LEU A 198 -3.02 21.56 9.97
N VAL A 199 -1.85 21.95 10.52
CA VAL A 199 -0.92 21.03 11.22
C VAL A 199 -1.58 20.43 12.46
N LEU A 200 -2.20 21.28 13.31
CA LEU A 200 -2.91 20.81 14.50
C LEU A 200 -4.11 19.92 14.17
N THR A 201 -4.87 20.25 13.12
CA THR A 201 -5.97 19.39 12.66
C THR A 201 -5.46 18.03 12.18
N ALA A 202 -4.35 18.00 11.43
CA ALA A 202 -3.74 16.75 11.00
C ALA A 202 -3.30 15.87 12.18
N GLY A 203 -2.63 16.45 13.19
CA GLY A 203 -2.06 15.74 14.34
C GLY A 203 -3.05 15.40 15.44
N LEU A 204 -4.16 16.12 15.58
CA LEU A 204 -5.15 15.89 16.63
C LEU A 204 -6.43 15.20 16.13
N ALA A 205 -6.89 15.52 14.93
CA ALA A 205 -8.10 14.91 14.35
C ALA A 205 -7.79 13.71 13.42
N GLY A 206 -6.57 13.59 12.91
CA GLY A 206 -6.10 12.43 12.16
C GLY A 206 -6.69 12.31 10.76
N LEU A 207 -7.10 13.40 10.11
CA LEU A 207 -7.59 13.40 8.76
C LEU A 207 -6.46 13.09 7.77
N ARG A 208 -6.79 12.39 6.67
CA ARG A 208 -5.83 12.19 5.57
C ARG A 208 -5.54 13.51 4.85
N GLN A 209 -4.33 13.67 4.30
CA GLN A 209 -3.95 14.90 3.61
C GLN A 209 -4.95 15.33 2.53
N GLY A 210 -5.45 14.38 1.74
CA GLY A 210 -6.46 14.69 0.72
C GLY A 210 -7.83 15.08 1.29
N GLU A 211 -8.18 14.61 2.48
CA GLU A 211 -9.39 15.00 3.22
C GLU A 211 -9.24 16.44 3.77
N LEU A 212 -8.07 16.75 4.36
CA LEU A 212 -7.73 18.10 4.82
C LEU A 212 -7.78 19.14 3.69
N PHE A 213 -7.19 18.79 2.54
CA PHE A 213 -7.15 19.70 1.37
C PHE A 213 -8.50 19.84 0.66
N ALA A 214 -9.47 18.97 0.95
CA ALA A 214 -10.84 19.06 0.47
C ALA A 214 -11.81 19.65 1.49
N LEU A 215 -11.36 19.92 2.72
CA LEU A 215 -12.22 20.38 3.81
C LEU A 215 -12.80 21.77 3.48
N ARG A 216 -14.10 21.93 3.69
CA ARG A 216 -14.84 23.17 3.46
C ARG A 216 -15.27 23.78 4.78
N ARG A 217 -15.59 25.07 4.77
CA ARG A 217 -16.13 25.81 5.93
C ARG A 217 -17.33 25.07 6.56
N ARG A 218 -18.29 24.63 5.75
CA ARG A 218 -19.51 23.89 6.19
C ARG A 218 -19.24 22.52 6.81
N ASP A 219 -18.03 21.99 6.67
CA ASP A 219 -17.65 20.69 7.23
C ASP A 219 -17.16 20.81 8.68
N VAL A 220 -16.96 22.04 9.18
CA VAL A 220 -16.48 22.35 10.54
C VAL A 220 -17.63 22.94 11.34
N ASP A 221 -18.03 22.27 12.40
CA ASP A 221 -19.04 22.73 13.37
C ASP A 221 -18.35 23.03 14.70
N LEU A 222 -18.08 24.32 14.94
CA LEU A 222 -17.41 24.76 16.17
C LEU A 222 -18.28 24.61 17.41
N LEU A 223 -19.61 24.75 17.26
CA LEU A 223 -20.55 24.62 18.39
C LEU A 223 -20.62 23.18 18.90
N ARG A 224 -20.64 22.20 17.97
CA ARG A 224 -20.60 20.78 18.31
C ARG A 224 -19.18 20.26 18.46
N ALA A 225 -18.18 21.10 18.23
CA ALA A 225 -16.77 20.72 18.26
C ALA A 225 -16.48 19.49 17.36
N THR A 226 -16.91 19.53 16.09
CA THR A 226 -16.77 18.40 15.17
C THR A 226 -16.30 18.81 13.76
N ILE A 227 -15.64 17.89 13.08
CA ILE A 227 -15.37 17.94 11.64
C ILE A 227 -16.07 16.76 10.97
N THR A 228 -16.83 17.03 9.90
CA THR A 228 -17.43 16.01 9.04
C THR A 228 -16.57 15.79 7.81
N VAL A 229 -16.00 14.59 7.66
CA VAL A 229 -15.22 14.21 6.48
C VAL A 229 -16.16 13.71 5.41
N ARG A 230 -16.30 14.44 4.31
CA ARG A 230 -17.24 14.15 3.21
C ARG A 230 -16.54 13.83 1.90
N ARG A 231 -15.33 14.33 1.69
CA ARG A 231 -14.62 14.26 0.41
C ARG A 231 -13.11 14.19 0.58
N LYS A 232 -12.42 13.85 -0.49
CA LYS A 232 -10.97 13.92 -0.63
C LYS A 232 -10.63 14.67 -1.91
N ARG A 233 -9.53 15.41 -1.92
CA ARG A 233 -8.98 16.08 -3.08
C ARG A 233 -7.64 15.46 -3.44
N LEU A 234 -7.45 15.18 -4.71
CA LEU A 234 -6.19 14.71 -5.26
C LEU A 234 -5.95 15.34 -6.63
N ARG A 235 -4.69 15.51 -7.00
CA ARG A 235 -4.29 15.94 -8.34
C ARG A 235 -3.64 14.77 -9.05
N LEU A 236 -4.06 14.54 -10.27
CA LEU A 236 -3.47 13.56 -11.19
C LEU A 236 -2.19 14.11 -11.81
N ALA A 237 -1.36 13.24 -12.38
CA ALA A 237 -0.16 13.63 -13.12
C ALA A 237 -0.49 14.47 -14.35
N SER A 238 -1.68 14.28 -14.95
CA SER A 238 -2.23 15.11 -16.00
C SER A 238 -2.46 16.58 -15.58
N GLY A 239 -2.43 16.88 -14.28
CA GLY A 239 -2.79 18.17 -13.72
C GLY A 239 -4.28 18.28 -13.33
N GLU A 240 -5.12 17.35 -13.75
CA GLU A 240 -6.53 17.28 -13.37
C GLU A 240 -6.69 17.13 -11.87
N VAL A 241 -7.65 17.87 -11.31
CA VAL A 241 -8.00 17.81 -9.88
C VAL A 241 -9.30 17.05 -9.73
N ILE A 242 -9.25 15.99 -8.95
CA ILE A 242 -10.41 15.17 -8.61
C ILE A 242 -10.79 15.45 -7.17
N GLU A 243 -12.02 15.89 -6.95
CA GLU A 243 -12.69 15.89 -5.64
C GLU A 243 -13.74 14.78 -5.65
N ASP A 244 -13.55 13.78 -4.83
CA ASP A 244 -14.32 12.56 -4.86
C ASP A 244 -14.66 12.13 -3.44
N ASP A 245 -15.66 11.29 -3.31
CA ASP A 245 -16.02 10.67 -2.05
C ASP A 245 -14.82 9.91 -1.45
N PRO A 246 -14.76 9.76 -0.13
CA PRO A 246 -13.79 8.88 0.50
C PRO A 246 -13.90 7.47 -0.09
N LYS A 247 -12.76 6.80 -0.26
CA LYS A 247 -12.62 5.48 -0.92
C LYS A 247 -13.52 4.37 -0.34
N SER A 248 -14.03 4.54 0.87
CA SER A 248 -14.87 3.56 1.57
C SER A 248 -15.93 4.28 2.41
N ALA A 249 -17.03 3.60 2.74
CA ALA A 249 -18.06 4.11 3.66
C ALA A 249 -17.45 4.55 5.01
N ALA A 250 -16.44 3.83 5.52
CA ALA A 250 -15.71 4.21 6.73
C ALA A 250 -14.93 5.53 6.59
N GLY A 251 -14.69 6.01 5.37
CA GLY A 251 -14.06 7.30 5.12
C GLY A 251 -14.98 8.48 5.41
N ARG A 252 -16.30 8.32 5.25
CA ARG A 252 -17.31 9.33 5.67
C ARG A 252 -17.52 9.19 7.18
N ARG A 253 -17.11 10.20 7.92
CA ARG A 253 -17.15 10.15 9.39
C ARG A 253 -17.23 11.54 9.98
N VAL A 254 -17.68 11.60 11.23
CA VAL A 254 -17.63 12.79 12.07
C VAL A 254 -16.52 12.57 13.11
N VAL A 255 -15.63 13.56 13.26
CA VAL A 255 -14.51 13.51 14.20
C VAL A 255 -14.71 14.59 15.24
N ALA A 256 -14.82 14.22 16.53
CA ALA A 256 -14.87 15.15 17.64
C ALA A 256 -13.50 15.80 17.86
N LEU A 257 -13.51 17.09 18.21
CA LEU A 257 -12.34 17.94 18.32
C LEU A 257 -12.02 18.28 19.78
N PRO A 258 -10.75 18.30 20.19
CA PRO A 258 -10.34 18.88 21.47
C PRO A 258 -10.64 20.38 21.50
N ARG A 259 -10.97 20.92 22.67
CA ARG A 259 -11.29 22.35 22.87
C ARG A 259 -10.20 23.29 22.31
N GLN A 260 -8.94 22.94 22.50
CA GLN A 260 -7.81 23.73 21.99
C GLN A 260 -7.79 23.81 20.46
N LEU A 261 -8.17 22.72 19.78
CA LEU A 261 -8.26 22.73 18.32
C LEU A 261 -9.46 23.55 17.84
N VAL A 262 -10.58 23.54 18.59
CA VAL A 262 -11.75 24.38 18.29
C VAL A 262 -11.37 25.85 18.30
N ALA A 263 -10.69 26.33 19.35
CA ALA A 263 -10.22 27.72 19.44
C ALA A 263 -9.25 28.10 18.32
N GLU A 264 -8.39 27.17 17.90
CA GLU A 264 -7.46 27.39 16.79
C GLU A 264 -8.20 27.47 15.44
N LEU A 265 -9.23 26.64 15.23
CA LEU A 265 -10.05 26.63 14.02
C LEU A 265 -10.96 27.88 13.96
N ASP A 266 -11.47 28.36 15.09
CA ASP A 266 -12.26 29.59 15.14
C ASP A 266 -11.45 30.79 14.67
N ARG A 267 -10.23 30.96 15.22
CA ARG A 267 -9.29 31.99 14.77
C ARG A 267 -8.95 31.82 13.30
N HIS A 268 -8.66 30.60 12.84
CA HIS A 268 -8.34 30.33 11.45
C HIS A 268 -9.51 30.68 10.49
N LEU A 269 -10.74 30.36 10.91
CA LEU A 269 -11.96 30.68 10.15
C LEU A 269 -12.17 32.20 10.00
N SER A 270 -11.84 32.98 11.05
CA SER A 270 -11.98 34.43 11.02
C SER A 270 -10.88 35.12 10.21
N GLU A 271 -9.65 34.60 10.26
CA GLU A 271 -8.49 35.27 9.65
C GLU A 271 -8.23 34.86 8.19
N TYR A 272 -8.51 33.58 7.83
CA TYR A 272 -8.00 33.00 6.58
C TYR A 272 -9.06 32.33 5.70
N VAL A 273 -10.31 32.21 6.15
CA VAL A 273 -11.34 31.48 5.39
C VAL A 273 -12.41 32.43 4.88
N LEU A 274 -12.67 32.39 3.58
CA LEU A 274 -13.74 33.18 2.97
C LEU A 274 -15.12 32.80 3.54
N LEU A 275 -16.07 33.73 3.55
CA LEU A 275 -17.37 33.56 4.22
C LEU A 275 -18.30 32.51 3.61
N GLY A 276 -18.10 32.12 2.35
CA GLY A 276 -18.94 31.13 1.69
C GLY A 276 -18.88 29.74 2.35
N SER A 277 -20.01 29.05 2.50
CA SER A 277 -20.10 27.70 3.09
C SER A 277 -19.21 26.67 2.38
N ASP A 278 -19.02 26.84 1.07
CA ASP A 278 -18.18 26.00 0.21
C ASP A 278 -16.71 26.45 0.14
N SER A 279 -16.33 27.51 0.85
CA SER A 279 -14.94 27.97 0.90
C SER A 279 -14.04 26.90 1.51
N TYR A 280 -12.85 26.74 0.92
CA TYR A 280 -11.86 25.80 1.48
C TYR A 280 -11.38 26.27 2.85
N MET A 281 -11.27 25.31 3.78
CA MET A 281 -10.70 25.60 5.10
C MET A 281 -9.23 25.97 5.02
N PHE A 282 -8.47 25.30 4.16
CA PHE A 282 -7.03 25.49 4.06
C PHE A 282 -6.64 25.85 2.63
N THR A 283 -6.09 27.04 2.48
CA THR A 283 -5.70 27.62 1.18
C THR A 283 -4.22 28.03 1.19
N SER A 284 -3.68 28.26 0.01
CA SER A 284 -2.36 28.88 -0.17
C SER A 284 -2.37 30.36 0.25
N SER A 285 -1.22 31.02 0.20
CA SER A 285 -1.10 32.46 0.42
C SER A 285 -1.86 33.32 -0.60
N THR A 286 -2.26 32.72 -1.73
CA THR A 286 -3.07 33.35 -2.78
C THR A 286 -4.53 32.87 -2.76
N ASP A 287 -5.01 32.37 -1.64
CA ASP A 287 -6.35 31.81 -1.40
C ASP A 287 -6.76 30.68 -2.37
N SER A 288 -5.81 30.12 -3.08
CA SER A 288 -6.00 28.97 -3.95
C SER A 288 -5.96 27.65 -3.14
N PRO A 289 -6.67 26.60 -3.60
CA PRO A 289 -6.62 25.29 -2.96
C PRO A 289 -5.20 24.74 -2.87
N LEU A 290 -4.87 24.11 -1.74
CA LEU A 290 -3.52 23.59 -1.48
C LEU A 290 -3.12 22.48 -2.48
N GLU A 291 -1.89 22.59 -2.98
CA GLU A 291 -1.23 21.59 -3.81
C GLU A 291 -0.20 20.82 -2.97
N ARG A 292 -0.27 19.48 -3.05
CA ARG A 292 0.56 18.60 -2.20
C ARG A 292 2.05 18.84 -2.36
N SER A 293 2.53 18.96 -3.60
CA SER A 293 3.96 19.18 -3.89
C SER A 293 4.44 20.55 -3.41
N ASN A 294 3.67 21.61 -3.70
CA ASN A 294 4.00 22.96 -3.29
C ASN A 294 3.99 23.12 -1.77
N PHE A 295 2.95 22.62 -1.10
CA PHE A 295 2.87 22.62 0.36
C PHE A 295 4.05 21.88 0.99
N ARG A 296 4.37 20.69 0.47
CA ARG A 296 5.49 19.89 0.99
C ARG A 296 6.82 20.61 0.87
N MET A 297 7.13 21.17 -0.30
CA MET A 297 8.44 21.77 -0.57
C MET A 297 8.60 23.15 0.09
N ARG A 298 7.54 23.98 0.07
CA ARG A 298 7.64 25.37 0.49
C ARG A 298 7.24 25.61 1.94
N VAL A 299 6.51 24.69 2.56
CA VAL A 299 5.98 24.86 3.92
C VAL A 299 6.45 23.74 4.83
N TRP A 300 6.20 22.49 4.44
CA TRP A 300 6.41 21.36 5.35
C TRP A 300 7.89 21.06 5.61
N TYR A 301 8.70 20.96 4.59
CA TYR A 301 10.13 20.64 4.76
C TYR A 301 10.87 21.73 5.55
N PRO A 302 10.73 23.03 5.26
CA PRO A 302 11.33 24.07 6.10
C PRO A 302 10.85 24.03 7.55
N ALA A 303 9.56 23.70 7.80
CA ALA A 303 9.03 23.61 9.13
C ALA A 303 9.57 22.40 9.91
N THR A 304 9.73 21.25 9.26
CA THR A 304 10.33 20.06 9.89
C THR A 304 11.81 20.28 10.24
N GLU A 305 12.54 20.97 9.36
CA GLU A 305 13.92 21.36 9.62
C GLU A 305 14.03 22.33 10.82
N ALA A 306 13.21 23.40 10.83
CA ALA A 306 13.19 24.37 11.93
C ALA A 306 12.74 23.77 13.27
N ALA A 307 11.98 22.70 13.26
CA ALA A 307 11.53 21.98 14.45
C ALA A 307 12.46 20.83 14.88
N GLY A 308 13.56 20.56 14.14
CA GLY A 308 14.46 19.42 14.40
C GLY A 308 13.80 18.05 14.15
N LEU A 309 12.86 17.99 13.21
CA LEU A 309 12.04 16.81 12.89
C LEU A 309 12.18 16.41 11.41
N GLU A 310 13.39 16.54 10.86
CA GLU A 310 13.70 16.21 9.47
C GLU A 310 13.28 14.77 9.14
N GLY A 311 12.76 14.59 7.95
CA GLY A 311 12.27 13.30 7.48
C GLY A 311 10.85 12.95 7.93
N LEU A 312 10.25 13.68 8.88
CA LEU A 312 8.84 13.51 9.24
C LEU A 312 7.96 13.95 8.06
N ARG A 313 7.12 13.06 7.56
CA ARG A 313 6.20 13.35 6.46
C ARG A 313 4.91 13.96 7.01
N PHE A 314 4.26 14.84 6.26
CA PHE A 314 2.97 15.41 6.70
C PHE A 314 1.92 14.34 7.02
N HIS A 315 1.95 13.20 6.31
CA HIS A 315 1.03 12.09 6.58
C HIS A 315 1.31 11.41 7.93
N ASP A 316 2.52 11.52 8.46
CA ASP A 316 2.89 10.91 9.75
C ASP A 316 2.21 11.62 10.93
N LEU A 317 1.70 12.85 10.74
CA LEU A 317 0.82 13.52 11.70
C LEU A 317 -0.49 12.74 11.94
N ARG A 318 -0.99 12.02 10.95
CA ARG A 318 -2.12 11.12 11.15
C ARG A 318 -1.74 9.92 12.03
N HIS A 319 -0.50 9.42 11.91
CA HIS A 319 0.01 8.40 12.83
C HIS A 319 0.14 8.97 14.24
N THR A 320 0.63 10.22 14.37
CA THR A 320 0.61 10.97 15.65
C THR A 320 -0.79 11.00 16.25
N ALA A 321 -1.82 11.38 15.49
CA ALA A 321 -3.20 11.40 15.98
C ALA A 321 -3.69 10.01 16.43
N GLY A 322 -3.34 8.95 15.71
CA GLY A 322 -3.66 7.56 16.07
C GLY A 322 -3.00 7.14 17.37
N THR A 323 -1.70 7.43 17.54
CA THR A 323 -0.94 7.13 18.76
C THR A 323 -1.44 7.92 19.96
N LEU A 324 -1.69 9.23 19.79
CA LEU A 324 -2.25 10.07 20.86
C LEU A 324 -3.63 9.55 21.30
N ALA A 325 -4.50 9.19 20.35
CA ALA A 325 -5.80 8.61 20.67
C ALA A 325 -5.68 7.23 21.35
N ALA A 326 -4.75 6.37 20.93
CA ALA A 326 -4.50 5.10 21.59
C ALA A 326 -4.04 5.27 23.05
N ARG A 327 -3.20 6.28 23.32
CA ARG A 327 -2.74 6.62 24.68
C ARG A 327 -3.88 7.07 25.60
N THR A 328 -4.99 7.61 25.08
CA THR A 328 -6.17 7.93 25.91
C THR A 328 -6.98 6.70 26.32
N GLY A 329 -6.60 5.50 25.87
CA GLY A 329 -7.35 4.27 26.13
C GLY A 329 -8.35 3.89 25.04
N ALA A 330 -8.37 4.59 23.90
CA ALA A 330 -9.29 4.28 22.81
C ALA A 330 -9.14 2.84 22.34
N THR A 331 -10.26 2.15 22.19
CA THR A 331 -10.33 0.79 21.64
C THR A 331 -9.97 0.77 20.15
N THR A 332 -9.60 -0.41 19.62
CA THR A 332 -9.36 -0.59 18.18
C THR A 332 -10.54 -0.12 17.34
N LYS A 333 -11.78 -0.37 17.78
CA LYS A 333 -13.00 0.03 17.07
C LYS A 333 -13.17 1.56 17.04
N GLU A 334 -12.88 2.24 18.13
CA GLU A 334 -12.90 3.71 18.22
C GLU A 334 -11.81 4.35 17.37
N LEU A 335 -10.59 3.78 17.38
CA LEU A 335 -9.51 4.22 16.50
C LEU A 335 -9.87 4.03 15.02
N MET A 336 -10.48 2.89 14.66
CA MET A 336 -10.98 2.66 13.30
C MET A 336 -12.01 3.70 12.90
N ALA A 337 -13.00 3.97 13.74
CA ALA A 337 -14.05 4.96 13.49
C ALA A 337 -13.45 6.37 13.33
N ARG A 338 -12.61 6.81 14.27
CA ARG A 338 -11.97 8.12 14.28
C ARG A 338 -11.09 8.35 13.05
N LEU A 339 -10.24 7.38 12.72
CA LEU A 339 -9.30 7.48 11.61
C LEU A 339 -9.93 7.08 10.25
N GLY A 340 -11.09 6.43 10.22
CA GLY A 340 -11.70 5.90 9.00
C GLY A 340 -10.87 4.76 8.40
N HIS A 341 -10.50 3.77 9.22
CA HIS A 341 -9.84 2.55 8.78
C HIS A 341 -10.86 1.48 8.45
N ALA A 342 -10.72 0.84 7.29
CA ALA A 342 -11.59 -0.24 6.86
C ALA A 342 -11.18 -1.61 7.44
N SER A 343 -9.98 -1.74 8.03
CA SER A 343 -9.49 -2.99 8.60
C SER A 343 -8.87 -2.80 9.99
N PRO A 344 -9.03 -3.76 10.91
CA PRO A 344 -8.42 -3.73 12.23
C PRO A 344 -6.88 -3.65 12.17
N ARG A 345 -6.25 -4.34 11.22
CA ARG A 345 -4.80 -4.36 11.06
C ARG A 345 -4.20 -2.95 10.99
N ALA A 346 -4.88 -2.03 10.31
CA ALA A 346 -4.41 -0.64 10.19
C ALA A 346 -4.51 0.15 11.51
N ALA A 347 -5.41 -0.22 12.43
CA ALA A 347 -5.57 0.42 13.73
C ALA A 347 -4.68 -0.24 14.80
N MET A 348 -4.38 -1.54 14.67
CA MET A 348 -3.53 -2.27 15.63
C MET A 348 -2.09 -1.73 15.69
N VAL A 349 -1.59 -1.11 14.61
CA VAL A 349 -0.26 -0.47 14.59
C VAL A 349 -0.10 0.56 15.72
N TYR A 350 -1.19 1.20 16.15
CA TYR A 350 -1.14 2.21 17.23
C TYR A 350 -1.23 1.61 18.63
N GLN A 351 -1.69 0.37 18.77
CA GLN A 351 -1.83 -0.29 20.09
C GLN A 351 -0.49 -0.80 20.61
N HIS A 352 0.46 -1.16 19.74
CA HIS A 352 1.81 -1.56 20.13
C HIS A 352 2.66 -0.39 20.66
N ALA A 353 2.29 0.86 20.36
CA ALA A 353 2.98 2.05 20.84
C ALA A 353 2.62 2.45 22.29
N ALA A 354 1.86 1.61 23.01
CA ALA A 354 1.39 1.86 24.37
C ALA A 354 1.93 0.79 25.34
N GLU A 355 3.27 0.59 25.37
CA GLU A 355 3.93 -0.35 26.30
C GLU A 355 3.64 -0.05 27.79
N ASP A 356 3.35 1.23 28.13
CA ASP A 356 2.97 1.64 29.50
C ASP A 356 1.47 1.40 29.84
N ARG A 357 0.72 0.75 28.94
CA ARG A 357 -0.75 0.68 29.09
C ARG A 357 -1.20 -0.19 30.25
N ASP A 358 -0.47 -1.27 30.53
CA ASP A 358 -0.82 -2.16 31.65
C ASP A 358 -0.74 -1.42 32.99
N ARG A 359 0.26 -0.56 33.15
CA ARG A 359 0.36 0.32 34.33
C ARG A 359 -0.79 1.30 34.40
N LEU A 360 -1.15 1.96 33.29
CA LEU A 360 -2.30 2.87 33.23
C LEU A 360 -3.64 2.17 33.51
N ILE A 361 -3.77 0.90 33.11
CA ILE A 361 -4.96 0.10 33.46
C ILE A 361 -4.99 -0.17 34.96
N ALA A 362 -3.88 -0.55 35.56
CA ALA A 362 -3.76 -0.78 36.99
C ALA A 362 -4.09 0.49 37.79
N ASP A 363 -3.47 1.62 37.44
CA ASP A 363 -3.71 2.93 38.06
C ASP A 363 -5.19 3.35 37.94
N ARG A 364 -5.85 3.04 36.81
CA ARG A 364 -7.27 3.36 36.64
C ARG A 364 -8.21 2.43 37.41
N LEU A 365 -7.84 1.17 37.57
CA LEU A 365 -8.57 0.25 38.45
C LEU A 365 -8.48 0.68 39.90
N ASP A 366 -7.33 1.17 40.37
CA ASP A 366 -7.15 1.71 41.69
C ASP A 366 -8.07 2.93 41.91
N LEU A 367 -8.10 3.90 40.99
CA LEU A 367 -9.00 5.04 41.02
C LEU A 367 -10.48 4.64 41.07
N MET A 368 -10.89 3.63 40.28
CA MET A 368 -12.26 3.14 40.28
C MET A 368 -12.62 2.46 41.60
N ALA A 369 -11.66 1.77 42.25
CA ALA A 369 -11.86 1.17 43.55
C ALA A 369 -11.99 2.25 44.66
N GLU A 370 -11.21 3.31 44.60
CA GLU A 370 -11.29 4.47 45.50
C GLU A 370 -12.63 5.22 45.33
N GLU A 371 -13.03 5.54 44.09
CA GLU A 371 -14.30 6.20 43.77
C GLU A 371 -15.52 5.38 44.23
N SER A 372 -15.37 4.06 44.29
CA SER A 372 -16.42 3.11 44.74
C SER A 372 -16.41 2.90 46.26
N GLY A 373 -15.47 3.48 46.98
CA GLY A 373 -15.32 3.28 48.43
C GLY A 373 -14.91 1.87 48.85
N LEU A 374 -14.43 1.05 47.88
CA LEU A 374 -14.14 -0.37 48.12
C LEU A 374 -12.69 -0.67 48.53
N ALA A 375 -11.76 0.26 48.34
CA ALA A 375 -10.37 0.09 48.77
C ALA A 375 -9.72 1.40 49.15
N ALA A 376 -9.05 1.40 50.35
CA ALA A 376 -8.03 2.36 50.65
C ALA A 376 -6.69 1.79 50.13
N VAL A 377 -5.93 2.55 49.32
CA VAL A 377 -4.58 2.15 48.91
C VAL A 377 -3.73 2.10 50.18
N VAL A 378 -3.40 0.88 50.63
CA VAL A 378 -2.46 0.68 51.74
C VAL A 378 -1.05 0.83 51.19
N PRO A 379 -0.28 1.85 51.56
CA PRO A 379 1.10 1.95 51.11
C PRO A 379 1.88 0.73 51.60
N LEU A 380 2.66 0.12 50.72
CA LEU A 380 3.62 -0.95 51.01
C LEU A 380 4.78 -0.40 51.87
N SER A 381 4.46 0.11 53.06
CA SER A 381 5.48 0.55 54.05
C SER A 381 5.95 -0.64 54.84
N GLY A 382 7.18 -1.04 54.56
CA GLY A 382 8.05 -1.65 55.60
C GLY A 382 7.68 -3.05 56.07
N ARG A 383 7.76 -4.09 55.25
CA ARG A 383 8.13 -5.41 55.74
C ARG A 383 9.65 -5.45 55.98
N THR A 384 10.11 -4.89 57.09
CA THR A 384 11.40 -5.28 57.67
C THR A 384 11.31 -6.76 58.03
N ARG A 385 12.05 -7.61 57.33
CA ARG A 385 12.33 -8.99 57.75
C ARG A 385 12.94 -8.93 59.14
N LYS A 386 12.23 -9.38 60.18
CA LYS A 386 12.83 -9.76 61.46
C LYS A 386 13.83 -10.89 61.15
N ALA A 387 15.11 -10.61 61.26
CA ALA A 387 16.13 -11.62 61.35
C ALA A 387 15.89 -12.39 62.66
N SER A 388 15.47 -13.65 62.55
CA SER A 388 15.48 -14.59 63.71
C SER A 388 16.94 -14.90 64.01
N GLY A 389 17.46 -14.26 65.08
CA GLY A 389 18.69 -14.71 65.68
C GLY A 389 18.45 -16.02 66.42
N ASP A 390 19.00 -17.08 65.93
CA ASP A 390 19.19 -18.32 66.67
C ASP A 390 20.60 -18.30 67.26
N THR A 391 20.62 -17.98 68.56
CA THR A 391 21.78 -18.21 69.46
C THR A 391 21.76 -19.66 69.84
N HIS A 392 22.68 -20.47 69.30
CA HIS A 392 23.04 -21.78 69.89
C HIS A 392 24.34 -21.61 70.61
N GLN A 393 24.22 -21.55 71.95
CA GLN A 393 25.26 -21.99 72.93
C GLN A 393 25.16 -23.51 73.03
N ARG A 394 26.17 -24.22 72.65
CA ARG A 394 27.02 -25.20 73.38
C ARG A 394 27.86 -26.00 72.39
#